data_9fe210ce2e72e5b2b5b79a92ed1d4979
#
_entry.id   9fe210ce2e72e5b2b5b79a92ed1d4979
#
_cell.length_a   1.000
_cell.length_b   1.000
_cell.length_c   1.000
_cell.angle_alpha   90.00
_cell.angle_beta   90.00
_cell.angle_gamma   90.00
#
_symmetry.space_group_name_H-M   'P 1'
#
loop_
_entity.id
_entity.type
_entity.pdbx_description
1 polymer ?
#
loop_
_entity_poly.entity_id
_entity_poly.type
_entity_poly.pdbx_seq_one_letter_code
_entity_poly.pdbx_strand_id
1 'polypeptide(L)' 'MDLPIMLSTVELTTVNNLVFAAYQNAVKRQDETAAAVLDGALEKMQRELAGRLQAQDVELKEVN' A
#
# COMPACT_ATOMS: atom_id res chain seq x y z
N MET A 1 -8.93 15.90 3.44
CA MET A 1 -7.55 15.99 3.97
C MET A 1 -7.03 14.59 4.22
N ASP A 2 -5.94 14.22 3.56
CA ASP A 2 -5.35 12.91 3.78
C ASP A 2 -4.48 12.93 5.03
N LEU A 3 -4.78 12.04 5.96
CA LEU A 3 -3.96 11.86 7.14
C LEU A 3 -2.72 11.03 6.80
N PRO A 4 -1.57 11.34 7.40
CA PRO A 4 -0.39 10.51 7.18
C PRO A 4 -0.62 9.09 7.71
N ILE A 5 -0.05 8.12 7.02
CA ILE A 5 -0.14 6.72 7.45
C ILE A 5 0.87 6.52 8.58
N MET A 6 0.35 6.20 9.77
CA MET A 6 1.17 6.09 10.99
C MET A 6 1.58 4.65 11.29
N LEU A 7 1.72 3.84 10.26
CA LEU A 7 2.11 2.44 10.40
C LEU A 7 3.59 2.27 10.08
N SER A 8 4.25 1.34 10.75
CA SER A 8 5.60 0.94 10.37
C SER A 8 5.58 0.32 8.98
N THR A 9 6.75 0.23 8.34
CA THR A 9 6.84 -0.38 7.00
C THR A 9 6.39 -1.84 7.03
N VAL A 10 6.73 -2.58 8.09
CA VAL A 10 6.30 -3.97 8.23
C VAL A 10 4.79 -4.07 8.39
N GLU A 11 4.20 -3.22 9.22
CA GLU A 11 2.76 -3.18 9.42
C GLU A 11 2.04 -2.81 8.13
N LEU A 12 2.53 -1.79 7.43
CA LEU A 12 1.93 -1.34 6.18
C LEU A 12 2.01 -2.43 5.11
N THR A 13 3.15 -3.12 5.01
CA THR A 13 3.31 -4.23 4.06
C THR A 13 2.33 -5.36 4.37
N THR A 14 2.17 -5.69 5.65
CA THR A 14 1.24 -6.73 6.08
C THR A 14 -0.20 -6.36 5.70
N VAL A 15 -0.61 -5.13 6.01
CA VAL A 15 -1.96 -4.65 5.67
C VAL A 15 -2.15 -4.63 4.15
N ASN A 16 -1.14 -4.18 3.41
CA ASN A 16 -1.20 -4.16 1.94
C ASN A 16 -1.44 -5.57 1.39
N ASN A 17 -0.75 -6.57 1.91
CA ASN A 17 -0.93 -7.95 1.47
C ASN A 17 -2.33 -8.48 1.79
N LEU A 18 -2.86 -8.15 2.96
CA LEU A 18 -4.22 -8.56 3.34
C LEU A 18 -5.27 -7.89 2.46
N VAL A 19 -5.11 -6.61 2.18
CA VAL A 19 -6.03 -5.88 1.31
C VAL A 19 -5.94 -6.39 -0.12
N PHE A 20 -4.75 -6.74 -0.58
CA PHE A 20 -4.58 -7.31 -1.91
C PHE A 20 -5.31 -8.66 -2.04
N ALA A 21 -5.22 -9.51 -1.03
CA ALA A 21 -5.95 -10.78 -1.01
C ALA A 21 -7.47 -10.55 -1.04
N ALA A 22 -7.95 -9.56 -0.28
CA ALA A 22 -9.35 -9.19 -0.28
C ALA A 22 -9.80 -8.66 -1.66
N TYR A 23 -8.94 -7.88 -2.31
CA TYR A 23 -9.19 -7.39 -3.66
C TYR A 23 -9.37 -8.54 -4.66
N GLN A 24 -8.44 -9.49 -4.63
CA GLN A 24 -8.53 -10.66 -5.52
C GLN A 24 -9.81 -11.45 -5.29
N ASN A 25 -10.23 -11.58 -4.04
CA ASN A 25 -11.46 -12.26 -3.69
C ASN A 25 -12.69 -11.49 -4.21
N ALA A 26 -12.68 -10.16 -4.08
CA ALA A 26 -13.77 -9.33 -4.60
C ALA A 26 -13.89 -9.46 -6.12
N VAL A 27 -12.76 -9.51 -6.84
CA VAL A 27 -12.75 -9.71 -8.28
C VAL A 27 -13.36 -11.06 -8.65
N LYS A 28 -13.00 -12.11 -7.92
CA LYS A 28 -13.56 -13.46 -8.17
C LYS A 28 -15.04 -13.51 -7.94
N ARG A 29 -15.55 -12.75 -6.97
CA ARG A 29 -17.00 -12.67 -6.68
C ARG A 29 -17.73 -11.71 -7.60
N GLN A 30 -17.03 -11.02 -8.47
CA GLN A 30 -17.59 -9.99 -9.34
C GLN A 30 -18.23 -8.85 -8.53
N ASP A 31 -17.67 -8.56 -7.37
CA ASP A 31 -18.11 -7.46 -6.51
C ASP A 31 -17.33 -6.20 -6.91
N GLU A 32 -17.86 -5.48 -7.90
CA GLU A 32 -17.18 -4.32 -8.48
C GLU A 32 -17.01 -3.18 -7.47
N THR A 33 -17.98 -2.98 -6.60
CA THR A 33 -17.92 -1.91 -5.60
C THR A 33 -16.80 -2.17 -4.59
N ALA A 34 -16.74 -3.39 -4.05
CA ALA A 34 -15.69 -3.77 -3.11
C ALA A 34 -14.32 -3.72 -3.78
N ALA A 35 -14.23 -4.21 -5.02
CA ALA A 35 -12.96 -4.20 -5.76
C ALA A 35 -12.47 -2.77 -5.98
N ALA A 36 -13.35 -1.83 -6.32
CA ALA A 36 -12.97 -0.43 -6.53
C ALA A 36 -12.45 0.21 -5.24
N VAL A 37 -13.11 -0.03 -4.11
CA VAL A 37 -12.69 0.53 -2.82
C VAL A 37 -11.34 -0.05 -2.42
N LEU A 38 -11.16 -1.36 -2.56
CA LEU A 38 -9.91 -2.03 -2.20
C LEU A 38 -8.76 -1.61 -3.13
N ASP A 39 -9.04 -1.42 -4.41
CA ASP A 39 -8.04 -0.94 -5.37
C ASP A 39 -7.54 0.46 -4.99
N GLY A 40 -8.45 1.36 -4.60
CA GLY A 40 -8.08 2.70 -4.13
C GLY A 40 -7.20 2.66 -2.89
N ALA A 41 -7.54 1.78 -1.94
CA ALA A 41 -6.74 1.60 -0.73
C ALA A 41 -5.35 1.05 -1.06
N LEU A 42 -5.26 0.06 -1.95
CA LEU A 42 -3.99 -0.51 -2.39
C LEU A 42 -3.11 0.54 -3.04
N GLU A 43 -3.67 1.37 -3.90
CA GLU A 43 -2.93 2.42 -4.58
C GLU A 43 -2.28 3.38 -3.58
N LYS A 44 -3.04 3.80 -2.57
CA LYS A 44 -2.52 4.70 -1.54
C LYS A 44 -1.40 4.06 -0.72
N MET A 45 -1.58 2.80 -0.34
CA MET A 45 -0.56 2.08 0.42
C MET A 45 0.71 1.87 -0.40
N GLN A 46 0.56 1.54 -1.68
CA GLN A 46 1.70 1.33 -2.57
C GLN A 46 2.48 2.62 -2.80
N ARG A 47 1.80 3.76 -2.90
CA ARG A 47 2.46 5.07 -3.00
C ARG A 47 3.27 5.36 -1.75
N GLU A 48 2.71 5.08 -0.59
CA GLU A 48 3.41 5.29 0.68
C GLU A 48 4.65 4.40 0.78
N LEU A 49 4.52 3.13 0.42
CA LEU A 49 5.65 2.19 0.42
C LEU A 49 6.73 2.62 -0.57
N ALA A 50 6.34 3.04 -1.77
CA ALA A 50 7.29 3.52 -2.78
C ALA A 50 8.06 4.75 -2.28
N GLY A 51 7.37 5.67 -1.61
CA GLY A 51 8.00 6.85 -1.03
C GLY A 51 9.04 6.49 0.03
N ARG A 52 8.73 5.50 0.87
CA ARG A 52 9.66 5.02 1.91
C ARG A 52 10.88 4.37 1.29
N LEU A 53 10.70 3.58 0.24
CA LEU A 53 11.82 2.94 -0.47
C LEU A 53 12.73 3.98 -1.11
N GLN A 54 12.15 5.02 -1.74
CA GLN A 54 12.94 6.10 -2.33
C GLN A 54 13.75 6.85 -1.27
N ALA A 55 13.15 7.10 -0.11
CA ALA A 55 13.86 7.76 0.98
C ALA A 55 15.05 6.93 1.45
N GLN A 56 14.91 5.61 1.54
CA GLN A 56 16.00 4.71 1.91
C GLN A 56 17.11 4.73 0.86
N ASP A 57 16.76 4.73 -0.43
CA ASP A 57 17.74 4.79 -1.51
C ASP A 57 18.56 6.08 -1.45
N VAL A 58 17.90 7.22 -1.17
CA VAL A 58 18.58 8.49 -1.04
C VAL A 58 19.55 8.46 0.13
N GLU A 59 19.16 7.89 1.27
CA GLU A 59 20.03 7.76 2.42
C GLU A 59 21.25 6.89 2.12
N LEU A 60 21.05 5.78 1.40
CA LEU A 60 22.16 4.90 1.02
C LEU A 60 23.15 5.61 0.09
N LYS A 61 22.67 6.44 -0.82
CA LYS A 61 23.53 7.20 -1.71
C LYS A 61 24.35 8.27 -0.99
N GLU A 62 23.78 8.86 0.04
CA GLU A 62 24.47 9.88 0.81
C GLU A 62 25.60 9.30 1.68
N VAL A 63 25.48 8.05 2.08
CA VAL A 63 26.50 7.38 2.90
C VAL A 63 27.73 7.04 2.06
N ASN A 64 27.58 6.93 0.78
CA ASN A 64 28.69 6.67 -0.14
C ASN A 64 29.32 7.95 -0.60
#